data_181ca408de60657514b177bd8b213a44
#
_entry.id   181ca408de60657514b177bd8b213a44
#
_cell.length_a   1.000
_cell.length_b   1.000
_cell.length_c   1.000
_cell.angle_alpha   90.00
_cell.angle_beta   90.00
_cell.angle_gamma   90.00
#
_symmetry.space_group_name_H-M   'P 1'
#
loop_
_entity.id
_entity.type
_entity.pdbx_description
1 polymer ?
#
loop_
_entity_poly.entity_id
_entity_poly.type
_entity_poly.pdbx_seq_one_letter_code
_entity_poly.pdbx_strand_id
1 'polypeptide(L)'
;MDIKTAEQCAEYIKDKINGFKPTVGVVLGSGLGEVFGRYRPEKIIEYSEIPQFPTATVSGHKGRFLFFNLNGKNVMVMQGRVHFYEGYSISQAVLPIAVMKILGVQSLILTNASGGINPSFNPGDIMVITDHISSFVPSPLIGKNNDEYGTRFPDMSNVYNSELADIIYKIADEMDIHLKKGVYVQATGPNYETPAEVRMFGILGADAVGMSTVCEAMAANYLGMSICGFSLVTNKAVGLTSEPLNHTEVERVAGISAQKLSILIPELIARI
;
A
#
# COMPACT_ATOMS: atom_id res chain seq x y z
N MET A 1 5.85 1.46 16.96
CA MET A 1 5.68 0.18 16.24
C MET A 1 5.96 -0.97 17.20
N ASP A 2 5.16 -2.04 17.19
CA ASP A 2 5.32 -3.20 18.10
C ASP A 2 6.17 -4.29 17.44
N ILE A 3 7.49 -4.16 17.55
CA ILE A 3 8.45 -5.09 16.94
C ILE A 3 8.37 -6.47 17.58
N LYS A 4 8.17 -6.56 18.88
CA LYS A 4 8.09 -7.85 19.58
C LYS A 4 6.93 -8.73 19.05
N THR A 5 5.77 -8.13 18.87
CA THR A 5 4.62 -8.81 18.27
C THR A 5 4.92 -9.18 16.81
N ALA A 6 5.62 -8.29 16.06
CA ALA A 6 6.00 -8.59 14.68
C ALA A 6 6.96 -9.78 14.58
N GLU A 7 7.93 -9.92 15.50
CA GLU A 7 8.85 -11.07 15.58
C GLU A 7 8.09 -12.38 15.82
N GLN A 8 7.13 -12.38 16.77
CA GLN A 8 6.30 -13.55 17.05
C GLN A 8 5.44 -13.97 15.85
N CYS A 9 4.82 -13.00 15.17
CA CYS A 9 4.07 -13.26 13.95
C CYS A 9 4.96 -13.82 12.83
N ALA A 10 6.15 -13.24 12.66
CA ALA A 10 7.11 -13.68 11.64
C ALA A 10 7.63 -15.09 11.93
N GLU A 11 7.89 -15.45 13.17
CA GLU A 11 8.29 -16.81 13.57
C GLU A 11 7.20 -17.83 13.19
N TYR A 12 5.94 -17.57 13.56
CA TYR A 12 4.81 -18.40 13.15
C TYR A 12 4.73 -18.58 11.63
N ILE A 13 4.91 -17.50 10.87
CA ILE A 13 4.87 -17.56 9.41
C ILE A 13 6.05 -18.36 8.87
N LYS A 14 7.28 -18.18 9.38
CA LYS A 14 8.48 -18.93 8.98
C LYS A 14 8.27 -20.43 9.06
N ASP A 15 7.62 -20.93 10.12
CA ASP A 15 7.33 -22.36 10.30
C ASP A 15 6.36 -22.89 9.23
N LYS A 16 5.49 -22.04 8.70
CA LYS A 16 4.48 -22.42 7.70
C LYS A 16 4.98 -22.34 6.25
N ILE A 17 6.00 -21.54 5.97
CA ILE A 17 6.49 -21.29 4.60
C ILE A 17 7.72 -22.13 4.21
N ASN A 18 8.12 -23.10 5.05
CA ASN A 18 9.13 -24.12 4.70
C ASN A 18 10.41 -23.57 4.07
N GLY A 19 10.99 -22.51 4.67
CA GLY A 19 12.22 -21.90 4.19
C GLY A 19 12.07 -20.92 3.00
N PHE A 20 10.84 -20.64 2.58
CA PHE A 20 10.57 -19.57 1.62
C PHE A 20 11.03 -18.21 2.18
N LYS A 21 11.88 -17.49 1.43
CA LYS A 21 12.44 -16.20 1.83
C LYS A 21 11.94 -15.10 0.88
N PRO A 22 10.88 -14.36 1.23
CA PRO A 22 10.39 -13.29 0.37
C PRO A 22 11.40 -12.14 0.31
N THR A 23 11.64 -11.61 -0.88
CA THR A 23 12.47 -10.43 -1.11
C THR A 23 11.65 -9.22 -1.53
N VAL A 24 10.46 -9.46 -2.10
CA VAL A 24 9.52 -8.42 -2.52
C VAL A 24 8.22 -8.57 -1.77
N GLY A 25 7.72 -7.48 -1.21
CA GLY A 25 6.39 -7.36 -0.60
C GLY A 25 5.45 -6.56 -1.49
N VAL A 26 4.18 -6.98 -1.55
CA VAL A 26 3.14 -6.22 -2.24
C VAL A 26 1.94 -6.07 -1.32
N VAL A 27 1.43 -4.86 -1.15
CA VAL A 27 0.19 -4.59 -0.41
C VAL A 27 -0.90 -4.23 -1.38
N LEU A 28 -1.93 -5.07 -1.46
CA LEU A 28 -3.09 -4.87 -2.34
C LEU A 28 -4.18 -4.09 -1.61
N GLY A 29 -4.52 -2.92 -2.16
CA GLY A 29 -5.62 -2.07 -1.68
C GLY A 29 -6.99 -2.51 -2.19
N SER A 30 -8.02 -1.71 -1.85
CA SER A 30 -9.41 -1.96 -2.24
C SER A 30 -9.58 -2.09 -3.75
N GLY A 31 -10.32 -3.11 -4.18
CA GLY A 31 -10.56 -3.43 -5.59
C GLY A 31 -9.37 -4.05 -6.33
N LEU A 32 -8.19 -4.20 -5.69
CA LEU A 32 -6.97 -4.72 -6.30
C LEU A 32 -6.64 -6.17 -5.92
N GLY A 33 -7.52 -6.83 -5.17
CA GLY A 33 -7.30 -8.19 -4.65
C GLY A 33 -7.00 -9.25 -5.71
N GLU A 34 -7.41 -9.03 -6.97
CA GLU A 34 -7.23 -9.98 -8.08
C GLU A 34 -6.05 -9.66 -9.00
N VAL A 35 -5.17 -8.71 -8.64
CA VAL A 35 -3.96 -8.36 -9.43
C VAL A 35 -3.08 -9.59 -9.72
N PHE A 36 -3.01 -10.53 -8.79
CA PHE A 36 -2.28 -11.79 -8.94
C PHE A 36 -3.20 -13.00 -9.26
N GLY A 37 -4.46 -12.79 -9.64
CA GLY A 37 -5.46 -13.86 -9.85
C GLY A 37 -5.09 -14.91 -10.90
N ARG A 38 -4.22 -14.57 -11.86
CA ARG A 38 -3.69 -15.50 -12.88
C ARG A 38 -2.54 -16.38 -12.39
N TYR A 39 -1.99 -16.09 -11.20
CA TYR A 39 -0.89 -16.85 -10.62
C TYR A 39 -1.40 -17.76 -9.49
N ARG A 40 -0.83 -18.95 -9.39
CA ARG A 40 -1.13 -19.86 -8.29
C ARG A 40 -0.14 -19.63 -7.14
N PRO A 41 -0.60 -19.27 -5.94
CA PRO A 41 0.29 -19.13 -4.79
C PRO A 41 0.84 -20.48 -4.35
N GLU A 42 2.09 -20.54 -3.94
CA GLU A 42 2.73 -21.70 -3.33
C GLU A 42 2.18 -21.96 -1.92
N LYS A 43 1.86 -20.86 -1.21
CA LYS A 43 1.31 -20.90 0.14
C LYS A 43 0.32 -19.77 0.35
N ILE A 44 -0.69 -20.03 1.17
CA ILE A 44 -1.66 -19.05 1.68
C ILE A 44 -1.65 -19.17 3.20
N ILE A 45 -1.64 -18.02 3.90
CA ILE A 45 -1.77 -17.94 5.35
C ILE A 45 -2.82 -16.87 5.66
N GLU A 46 -3.93 -17.27 6.29
CA GLU A 46 -4.98 -16.36 6.71
C GLU A 46 -4.50 -15.54 7.93
N TYR A 47 -4.85 -14.26 8.02
CA TYR A 47 -4.45 -13.42 9.15
C TYR A 47 -4.97 -13.95 10.48
N SER A 48 -6.16 -14.55 10.47
CA SER A 48 -6.78 -15.16 11.65
C SER A 48 -6.02 -16.34 12.22
N GLU A 49 -5.12 -16.97 11.44
CA GLU A 49 -4.27 -18.06 11.92
C GLU A 49 -3.03 -17.53 12.67
N ILE A 50 -2.63 -16.28 12.41
CA ILE A 50 -1.39 -15.72 12.96
C ILE A 50 -1.67 -15.12 14.34
N PRO A 51 -1.00 -15.58 15.41
CA PRO A 51 -1.23 -15.09 16.76
C PRO A 51 -1.06 -13.57 16.84
N GLN A 52 -2.01 -12.88 17.47
CA GLN A 52 -2.02 -11.43 17.71
C GLN A 52 -2.00 -10.55 16.43
N PHE A 53 -2.16 -11.16 15.24
CA PHE A 53 -2.19 -10.40 14.00
C PHE A 53 -3.57 -9.75 13.78
N PRO A 54 -3.64 -8.48 13.33
CA PRO A 54 -4.90 -7.82 13.07
C PRO A 54 -5.61 -8.45 11.86
N THR A 55 -6.93 -8.54 11.91
CA THR A 55 -7.75 -9.07 10.82
C THR A 55 -8.39 -7.92 10.04
N ALA A 56 -8.47 -8.05 8.71
CA ALA A 56 -9.17 -7.09 7.89
C ALA A 56 -10.69 -7.25 8.04
N THR A 57 -11.41 -6.16 8.29
CA THR A 57 -12.87 -6.15 8.49
C THR A 57 -13.61 -5.51 7.32
N VAL A 58 -12.89 -4.85 6.41
CA VAL A 58 -13.46 -4.16 5.25
C VAL A 58 -13.84 -5.17 4.16
N SER A 59 -15.04 -5.00 3.60
CA SER A 59 -15.50 -5.79 2.45
C SER A 59 -14.49 -5.75 1.30
N GLY A 60 -14.27 -6.88 0.61
CA GLY A 60 -13.28 -6.99 -0.47
C GLY A 60 -11.85 -7.25 0.00
N HIS A 61 -11.53 -7.14 1.28
CA HIS A 61 -10.23 -7.49 1.85
C HIS A 61 -10.26 -8.92 2.38
N LYS A 62 -9.56 -9.84 1.69
CA LYS A 62 -9.57 -11.27 2.05
C LYS A 62 -8.84 -11.57 3.37
N GLY A 63 -7.95 -10.69 3.83
CA GLY A 63 -7.27 -10.82 5.10
C GLY A 63 -6.27 -11.99 5.16
N ARG A 64 -5.37 -12.10 4.17
CA ARG A 64 -4.40 -13.18 4.08
C ARG A 64 -3.11 -12.79 3.38
N PHE A 65 -2.07 -13.55 3.63
CA PHE A 65 -0.83 -13.52 2.88
C PHE A 65 -0.81 -14.60 1.80
N LEU A 66 -0.34 -14.22 0.61
CA LEU A 66 -0.07 -15.13 -0.50
C LEU A 66 1.43 -15.14 -0.76
N PHE A 67 1.99 -16.29 -1.04
CA PHE A 67 3.41 -16.47 -1.34
C PHE A 67 3.56 -17.02 -2.76
N PHE A 68 4.37 -16.35 -3.57
CA PHE A 68 4.58 -16.71 -4.97
C PHE A 68 6.06 -16.73 -5.30
N ASN A 69 6.48 -17.62 -6.19
CA ASN A 69 7.69 -17.43 -6.97
C ASN A 69 7.29 -16.86 -8.34
N LEU A 70 7.68 -15.61 -8.59
CA LEU A 70 7.40 -14.91 -9.85
C LEU A 70 8.72 -14.55 -10.53
N ASN A 71 8.99 -15.13 -11.69
CA ASN A 71 10.21 -14.89 -12.45
C ASN A 71 11.51 -15.09 -11.63
N GLY A 72 11.52 -16.08 -10.73
CA GLY A 72 12.64 -16.36 -9.83
C GLY A 72 12.73 -15.46 -8.58
N LYS A 73 11.77 -14.54 -8.39
CA LYS A 73 11.66 -13.70 -7.20
C LYS A 73 10.63 -14.27 -6.24
N ASN A 74 10.98 -14.37 -4.98
CA ASN A 74 10.06 -14.76 -3.92
C ASN A 74 9.27 -13.56 -3.44
N VAL A 75 7.96 -13.59 -3.64
CA VAL A 75 7.04 -12.49 -3.39
C VAL A 75 6.06 -12.83 -2.29
N MET A 76 5.90 -11.93 -1.32
CA MET A 76 4.87 -12.01 -0.29
C MET A 76 3.82 -10.94 -0.56
N VAL A 77 2.58 -11.35 -0.81
CA VAL A 77 1.47 -10.46 -1.13
C VAL A 77 0.50 -10.39 0.03
N MET A 78 0.19 -9.20 0.47
CA MET A 78 -0.85 -8.87 1.42
C MET A 78 -2.16 -8.67 0.67
N GLN A 79 -3.03 -9.70 0.64
CA GLN A 79 -4.34 -9.65 -0.03
C GLN A 79 -5.41 -9.17 0.96
N GLY A 80 -5.52 -7.86 1.07
CA GLY A 80 -6.33 -7.15 2.05
C GLY A 80 -5.45 -6.47 3.10
N ARG A 81 -5.78 -5.21 3.36
CA ARG A 81 -5.07 -4.29 4.26
C ARG A 81 -5.85 -4.13 5.54
N VAL A 82 -5.16 -3.82 6.61
CA VAL A 82 -5.73 -3.35 7.88
C VAL A 82 -5.64 -1.82 7.92
N HIS A 83 -6.73 -1.15 8.29
CA HIS A 83 -6.77 0.30 8.29
C HIS A 83 -6.91 0.86 9.72
N PHE A 84 -6.39 2.08 9.90
CA PHE A 84 -6.51 2.79 11.16
C PHE A 84 -7.98 3.04 11.56
N TYR A 85 -8.85 3.35 10.59
CA TYR A 85 -10.28 3.59 10.84
C TYR A 85 -11.08 2.35 11.24
N GLU A 86 -10.51 1.15 11.14
CA GLU A 86 -11.14 -0.09 11.65
C GLU A 86 -11.07 -0.20 13.18
N GLY A 87 -10.47 0.79 13.87
CA GLY A 87 -10.33 0.83 15.32
C GLY A 87 -9.00 0.27 15.83
N TYR A 88 -8.12 -0.14 14.94
CA TYR A 88 -6.76 -0.55 15.27
C TYR A 88 -5.88 0.66 15.62
N SER A 89 -4.96 0.50 16.57
CA SER A 89 -3.89 1.48 16.75
C SER A 89 -3.03 1.57 15.48
N ILE A 90 -2.39 2.72 15.29
CA ILE A 90 -1.49 2.90 14.14
C ILE A 90 -0.35 1.86 14.14
N SER A 91 0.09 1.43 15.32
CA SER A 91 1.10 0.37 15.49
C SER A 91 0.62 -0.99 14.98
N GLN A 92 -0.66 -1.32 15.19
CA GLN A 92 -1.27 -2.53 14.67
C GLN A 92 -1.51 -2.44 13.15
N ALA A 93 -1.91 -1.27 12.65
CA ALA A 93 -2.12 -1.06 11.20
C ALA A 93 -0.83 -1.27 10.39
N VAL A 94 0.34 -0.96 10.95
CA VAL A 94 1.63 -1.17 10.27
C VAL A 94 2.36 -2.45 10.68
N LEU A 95 1.80 -3.25 11.59
CA LEU A 95 2.38 -4.53 12.01
C LEU A 95 2.71 -5.46 10.82
N PRO A 96 1.86 -5.57 9.79
CA PRO A 96 2.15 -6.39 8.61
C PRO A 96 3.45 -6.00 7.90
N ILE A 97 3.78 -4.71 7.86
CA ILE A 97 5.00 -4.20 7.22
C ILE A 97 6.24 -4.63 8.00
N ALA A 98 6.19 -4.54 9.33
CA ALA A 98 7.28 -5.04 10.18
C ALA A 98 7.47 -6.56 10.03
N VAL A 99 6.40 -7.32 9.95
CA VAL A 99 6.44 -8.77 9.69
C VAL A 99 7.10 -9.07 8.35
N MET A 100 6.72 -8.37 7.28
CA MET A 100 7.35 -8.51 5.96
C MET A 100 8.86 -8.27 6.02
N LYS A 101 9.30 -7.20 6.71
CA LYS A 101 10.71 -6.89 6.87
C LYS A 101 11.47 -8.01 7.59
N ILE A 102 10.94 -8.52 8.70
CA ILE A 102 11.56 -9.60 9.49
C ILE A 102 11.65 -10.90 8.68
N LEU A 103 10.69 -11.14 7.78
CA LEU A 103 10.71 -12.29 6.87
C LEU A 103 11.71 -12.15 5.72
N GLY A 104 12.28 -10.95 5.50
CA GLY A 104 13.35 -10.72 4.52
C GLY A 104 12.97 -9.80 3.36
N VAL A 105 11.78 -9.21 3.35
CA VAL A 105 11.35 -8.28 2.29
C VAL A 105 12.26 -7.05 2.28
N GLN A 106 12.80 -6.74 1.10
CA GLN A 106 13.70 -5.60 0.84
C GLN A 106 13.01 -4.51 0.04
N SER A 107 12.16 -4.88 -0.93
CA SER A 107 11.39 -3.96 -1.75
C SER A 107 9.91 -4.09 -1.46
N LEU A 108 9.21 -2.97 -1.29
CA LEU A 108 7.78 -2.93 -0.96
C LEU A 108 7.00 -2.15 -2.01
N ILE A 109 6.01 -2.80 -2.60
CA ILE A 109 5.07 -2.20 -3.55
C ILE A 109 3.75 -1.96 -2.82
N LEU A 110 3.41 -0.70 -2.62
CA LEU A 110 2.15 -0.29 -1.99
C LEU A 110 1.12 0.06 -3.06
N THR A 111 -0.12 -0.39 -2.88
CA THR A 111 -1.22 -0.01 -3.78
C THR A 111 -2.43 0.46 -2.98
N ASN A 112 -3.19 1.39 -3.53
CA ASN A 112 -4.44 1.85 -2.94
C ASN A 112 -5.45 2.32 -3.99
N ALA A 113 -6.70 2.51 -3.58
CA ALA A 113 -7.72 3.29 -4.26
C ALA A 113 -7.77 4.70 -3.63
N SER A 114 -8.03 5.73 -4.42
CA SER A 114 -8.05 7.13 -3.97
C SER A 114 -9.07 7.99 -4.71
N GLY A 115 -9.48 9.10 -4.08
CA GLY A 115 -10.15 10.22 -4.71
C GLY A 115 -9.13 11.18 -5.35
N GLY A 116 -9.29 11.49 -6.64
CA GLY A 116 -8.43 12.44 -7.34
C GLY A 116 -8.77 13.88 -6.97
N ILE A 117 -7.80 14.61 -6.42
CA ILE A 117 -7.88 16.05 -6.10
C ILE A 117 -7.41 16.87 -7.29
N ASN A 118 -6.32 16.43 -7.95
CA ASN A 118 -5.78 17.10 -9.12
C ASN A 118 -6.82 17.15 -10.25
N PRO A 119 -7.15 18.34 -10.80
CA PRO A 119 -8.15 18.47 -11.86
C PRO A 119 -7.86 17.64 -13.12
N SER A 120 -6.58 17.38 -13.41
CA SER A 120 -6.15 16.60 -14.59
C SER A 120 -6.27 15.08 -14.40
N PHE A 121 -6.60 14.60 -13.18
CA PHE A 121 -6.77 13.18 -12.91
C PHE A 121 -8.22 12.76 -13.18
N ASN A 122 -8.41 11.60 -13.78
CA ASN A 122 -9.72 11.04 -14.08
C ASN A 122 -9.88 9.66 -13.44
N PRO A 123 -11.12 9.23 -13.14
CA PRO A 123 -11.36 7.86 -12.73
C PRO A 123 -10.76 6.87 -13.73
N GLY A 124 -9.98 5.91 -13.22
CA GLY A 124 -9.22 4.95 -14.03
C GLY A 124 -7.75 5.31 -14.25
N ASP A 125 -7.32 6.53 -13.90
CA ASP A 125 -5.89 6.89 -13.91
C ASP A 125 -5.14 6.14 -12.81
N ILE A 126 -3.90 5.76 -13.10
CA ILE A 126 -2.95 5.20 -12.14
C ILE A 126 -1.89 6.26 -11.86
N MET A 127 -1.78 6.68 -10.61
CA MET A 127 -0.77 7.61 -10.13
C MET A 127 0.38 6.86 -9.45
N VAL A 128 1.61 7.07 -9.90
CA VAL A 128 2.81 6.72 -9.14
C VAL A 128 2.95 7.74 -8.03
N ILE A 129 3.01 7.27 -6.79
CA ILE A 129 3.16 8.15 -5.62
C ILE A 129 4.63 8.56 -5.55
N THR A 130 4.87 9.89 -5.61
CA THR A 130 6.22 10.46 -5.53
C THR A 130 6.52 11.07 -4.17
N ASP A 131 5.47 11.44 -3.42
CA ASP A 131 5.57 11.99 -2.07
C ASP A 131 4.23 11.85 -1.34
N HIS A 132 4.20 12.16 -0.04
CA HIS A 132 2.98 12.09 0.73
C HIS A 132 2.81 13.18 1.79
N ILE A 133 1.56 13.37 2.22
CA ILE A 133 1.19 14.18 3.38
C ILE A 133 0.56 13.27 4.44
N SER A 134 1.17 13.23 5.65
CA SER A 134 0.77 12.34 6.76
C SER A 134 0.18 13.05 7.97
N SER A 135 0.07 14.38 7.95
CA SER A 135 -0.24 15.19 9.14
C SER A 135 -1.63 14.94 9.77
N PHE A 136 -2.49 14.17 9.11
CA PHE A 136 -3.87 13.90 9.54
C PHE A 136 -4.05 12.55 10.24
N VAL A 137 -2.99 11.74 10.34
CA VAL A 137 -2.97 10.46 11.07
C VAL A 137 -1.73 10.41 11.98
N PRO A 138 -1.79 9.68 13.11
CA PRO A 138 -0.63 9.53 13.99
C PRO A 138 0.54 8.86 13.26
N SER A 139 1.77 9.32 13.53
CA SER A 139 2.96 8.63 13.03
C SER A 139 3.11 7.26 13.71
N PRO A 140 3.39 6.19 12.95
CA PRO A 140 3.66 4.86 13.52
C PRO A 140 4.97 4.79 14.32
N LEU A 141 5.79 5.84 14.25
CA LEU A 141 7.09 5.93 14.92
C LEU A 141 7.03 6.63 16.28
N ILE A 142 5.82 7.07 16.73
CA ILE A 142 5.64 7.64 18.06
C ILE A 142 5.92 6.57 19.12
N GLY A 143 6.68 6.94 20.15
CA GLY A 143 7.05 6.08 21.27
C GLY A 143 8.57 5.85 21.38
N LYS A 144 8.96 4.81 22.12
CA LYS A 144 10.37 4.44 22.29
C LYS A 144 10.94 3.89 20.97
N ASN A 145 12.12 4.35 20.56
CA ASN A 145 12.81 3.81 19.40
C ASN A 145 13.38 2.41 19.66
N ASN A 146 13.49 1.60 18.61
CA ASN A 146 14.28 0.39 18.61
C ASN A 146 15.43 0.55 17.59
N ASP A 147 16.63 0.84 18.09
CA ASP A 147 17.80 1.20 17.29
C ASP A 147 18.30 0.05 16.41
N GLU A 148 17.92 -1.20 16.68
CA GLU A 148 18.23 -2.36 15.83
C GLU A 148 17.47 -2.33 14.48
N TYR A 149 16.30 -1.66 14.45
CA TYR A 149 15.44 -1.64 13.26
C TYR A 149 15.50 -0.33 12.48
N GLY A 150 15.84 0.77 13.14
CA GLY A 150 15.94 2.06 12.45
C GLY A 150 16.31 3.22 13.37
N THR A 151 16.70 4.33 12.76
CA THR A 151 17.10 5.54 13.50
C THR A 151 15.89 6.25 14.10
N ARG A 152 16.07 6.94 15.24
CA ARG A 152 15.01 7.69 15.92
C ARG A 152 14.35 8.75 15.03
N PHE A 153 15.11 9.38 14.16
CA PHE A 153 14.68 10.42 13.24
C PHE A 153 15.06 10.04 11.81
N PRO A 154 14.26 9.15 11.14
CA PRO A 154 14.54 8.76 9.77
C PRO A 154 14.37 9.94 8.81
N ASP A 155 15.25 9.99 7.82
CA ASP A 155 15.09 10.93 6.71
C ASP A 155 13.89 10.51 5.84
N MET A 156 13.01 11.45 5.55
CA MET A 156 11.80 11.27 4.76
C MET A 156 11.89 11.94 3.38
N SER A 157 13.06 12.42 2.98
CA SER A 157 13.23 13.14 1.70
C SER A 157 13.13 12.25 0.46
N ASN A 158 13.27 10.93 0.61
CA ASN A 158 13.20 9.94 -0.49
C ASN A 158 12.50 8.66 -0.05
N VAL A 159 11.29 8.78 0.50
CA VAL A 159 10.50 7.62 0.95
C VAL A 159 10.13 6.72 -0.22
N TYR A 160 9.72 7.31 -1.34
CA TYR A 160 9.43 6.58 -2.57
C TYR A 160 10.68 6.61 -3.44
N ASN A 161 11.27 5.43 -3.65
CA ASN A 161 12.56 5.27 -4.30
C ASN A 161 12.51 5.72 -5.77
N SER A 162 13.34 6.69 -6.13
CA SER A 162 13.37 7.27 -7.48
C SER A 162 13.84 6.26 -8.55
N GLU A 163 14.74 5.34 -8.22
CA GLU A 163 15.21 4.31 -9.16
C GLU A 163 14.09 3.32 -9.50
N LEU A 164 13.24 2.96 -8.49
CA LEU A 164 12.05 2.16 -8.73
C LEU A 164 11.04 2.92 -9.60
N ALA A 165 10.89 4.22 -9.39
CA ALA A 165 10.00 5.05 -10.21
C ALA A 165 10.47 5.09 -11.68
N ASP A 166 11.76 5.21 -11.93
CA ASP A 166 12.33 5.19 -13.29
C ASP A 166 12.08 3.85 -13.99
N ILE A 167 12.24 2.74 -13.27
CA ILE A 167 11.91 1.40 -13.79
C ILE A 167 10.41 1.32 -14.14
N ILE A 168 9.53 1.82 -13.25
CA ILE A 168 8.08 1.83 -13.46
C ILE A 168 7.71 2.61 -14.73
N TYR A 169 8.25 3.82 -14.91
CA TYR A 169 7.94 4.61 -16.11
C TYR A 169 8.45 3.95 -17.38
N LYS A 170 9.64 3.34 -17.35
CA LYS A 170 10.16 2.59 -18.49
C LYS A 170 9.27 1.41 -18.88
N ILE A 171 8.80 0.64 -17.88
CA ILE A 171 7.85 -0.47 -18.13
C ILE A 171 6.54 0.07 -18.71
N ALA A 172 6.03 1.17 -18.17
CA ALA A 172 4.79 1.77 -18.60
C ALA A 172 4.88 2.25 -20.08
N ASP A 173 5.98 2.87 -20.46
CA ASP A 173 6.25 3.29 -21.83
C ASP A 173 6.33 2.10 -22.78
N GLU A 174 7.05 1.02 -22.40
CA GLU A 174 7.15 -0.23 -23.18
C GLU A 174 5.78 -0.91 -23.40
N MET A 175 4.83 -0.69 -22.49
CA MET A 175 3.50 -1.32 -22.49
C MET A 175 2.38 -0.38 -22.94
N ASP A 176 2.69 0.84 -23.37
CA ASP A 176 1.71 1.89 -23.71
C ASP A 176 0.71 2.16 -22.56
N ILE A 177 1.19 2.14 -21.31
CA ILE A 177 0.41 2.44 -20.11
C ILE A 177 0.70 3.86 -19.67
N HIS A 178 -0.29 4.76 -19.78
CA HIS A 178 -0.15 6.11 -19.30
C HIS A 178 -0.28 6.17 -17.78
N LEU A 179 0.78 6.64 -17.10
CA LEU A 179 0.83 6.85 -15.67
C LEU A 179 0.80 8.35 -15.34
N LYS A 180 0.13 8.69 -14.26
CA LYS A 180 0.25 9.99 -13.57
C LYS A 180 1.34 9.90 -12.52
N LYS A 181 1.77 11.06 -12.00
CA LYS A 181 2.62 11.17 -10.81
C LYS A 181 2.04 12.21 -9.88
N GLY A 182 2.22 12.04 -8.58
CA GLY A 182 1.69 13.04 -7.65
C GLY A 182 1.91 12.70 -6.18
N VAL A 183 1.44 13.61 -5.35
CA VAL A 183 1.47 13.58 -3.90
C VAL A 183 0.18 12.98 -3.36
N TYR A 184 0.32 11.98 -2.50
CA TYR A 184 -0.83 11.32 -1.86
C TYR A 184 -1.01 11.81 -0.43
N VAL A 185 -2.23 12.21 -0.03
CA VAL A 185 -2.56 12.54 1.36
C VAL A 185 -3.34 11.41 2.01
N GLN A 186 -2.92 11.02 3.22
CA GLN A 186 -3.70 10.09 4.04
C GLN A 186 -4.61 10.85 4.99
N ALA A 187 -5.93 10.71 4.80
CA ALA A 187 -6.96 11.10 5.76
C ALA A 187 -7.25 9.96 6.75
N THR A 188 -7.89 10.29 7.86
CA THR A 188 -8.23 9.30 8.91
C THR A 188 -9.29 8.31 8.44
N GLY A 189 -10.36 8.78 7.80
CA GLY A 189 -11.58 8.01 7.57
C GLY A 189 -12.36 7.76 8.88
N PRO A 190 -13.43 6.93 8.89
CA PRO A 190 -13.98 6.20 7.73
C PRO A 190 -14.89 7.04 6.83
N ASN A 191 -15.26 8.27 7.24
CA ASN A 191 -16.05 9.18 6.39
C ASN A 191 -15.18 9.70 5.24
N TYR A 192 -15.80 9.91 4.08
CA TYR A 192 -15.19 10.69 3.02
C TYR A 192 -14.99 12.13 3.48
N GLU A 193 -14.07 12.82 2.82
CA GLU A 193 -13.73 14.21 3.09
C GLU A 193 -14.91 15.15 2.79
N THR A 194 -14.96 16.25 3.49
CA THR A 194 -15.83 17.37 3.10
C THR A 194 -15.25 18.13 1.90
N PRO A 195 -16.06 18.88 1.13
CA PRO A 195 -15.53 19.73 0.06
C PRO A 195 -14.50 20.78 0.55
N ALA A 196 -14.58 21.20 1.82
CA ALA A 196 -13.60 22.12 2.42
C ALA A 196 -12.26 21.43 2.67
N GLU A 197 -12.28 20.19 3.17
CA GLU A 197 -11.06 19.36 3.36
C GLU A 197 -10.39 19.05 2.03
N VAL A 198 -11.15 18.70 0.99
CA VAL A 198 -10.59 18.46 -0.36
C VAL A 198 -9.89 19.71 -0.89
N ARG A 199 -10.50 20.91 -0.75
CA ARG A 199 -9.85 22.17 -1.13
C ARG A 199 -8.59 22.42 -0.32
N MET A 200 -8.62 22.16 0.99
CA MET A 200 -7.45 22.29 1.86
C MET A 200 -6.31 21.36 1.41
N PHE A 201 -6.58 20.10 1.14
CA PHE A 201 -5.58 19.15 0.66
C PHE A 201 -4.97 19.59 -0.67
N GLY A 202 -5.78 20.09 -1.61
CA GLY A 202 -5.29 20.66 -2.86
C GLY A 202 -4.37 21.88 -2.66
N ILE A 203 -4.70 22.77 -1.72
CA ILE A 203 -3.84 23.93 -1.36
C ILE A 203 -2.51 23.46 -0.75
N LEU A 204 -2.52 22.37 0.02
CA LEU A 204 -1.32 21.76 0.59
C LEU A 204 -0.48 20.99 -0.44
N GLY A 205 -0.95 20.88 -1.69
CA GLY A 205 -0.22 20.24 -2.78
C GLY A 205 -0.53 18.75 -2.98
N ALA A 206 -1.61 18.22 -2.38
CA ALA A 206 -2.02 16.85 -2.63
C ALA A 206 -2.72 16.68 -3.98
N ASP A 207 -2.40 15.62 -4.71
CA ASP A 207 -3.00 15.22 -5.98
C ASP A 207 -4.10 14.17 -5.81
N ALA A 208 -4.00 13.35 -4.77
CA ALA A 208 -4.98 12.30 -4.46
C ALA A 208 -5.11 12.11 -2.94
N VAL A 209 -6.30 11.67 -2.49
CA VAL A 209 -6.61 11.42 -1.08
C VAL A 209 -7.13 10.01 -0.87
N GLY A 210 -6.77 9.39 0.23
CA GLY A 210 -7.33 8.14 0.71
C GLY A 210 -7.01 7.89 2.18
N MET A 211 -7.30 6.70 2.68
CA MET A 211 -7.33 6.39 4.12
C MET A 211 -6.29 5.33 4.53
N SER A 212 -5.18 5.22 3.78
CA SER A 212 -4.16 4.18 3.99
C SER A 212 -2.80 4.57 3.42
N THR A 213 -1.85 3.63 3.42
CA THR A 213 -0.59 3.68 2.63
C THR A 213 0.52 4.51 3.25
N VAL A 214 0.25 5.76 3.70
CA VAL A 214 1.32 6.64 4.20
C VAL A 214 1.93 6.11 5.49
N CYS A 215 1.12 5.64 6.43
CA CYS A 215 1.64 5.04 7.66
C CYS A 215 2.49 3.78 7.37
N GLU A 216 2.11 2.99 6.36
CA GLU A 216 2.88 1.82 5.91
C GLU A 216 4.20 2.24 5.25
N ALA A 217 4.17 3.28 4.38
CA ALA A 217 5.37 3.83 3.76
C ALA A 217 6.35 4.40 4.82
N MET A 218 5.83 5.11 5.83
CA MET A 218 6.66 5.62 6.95
C MET A 218 7.30 4.47 7.73
N ALA A 219 6.54 3.41 8.03
CA ALA A 219 7.06 2.24 8.72
C ALA A 219 8.11 1.50 7.88
N ALA A 220 7.85 1.31 6.58
CA ALA A 220 8.77 0.65 5.66
C ALA A 220 10.07 1.44 5.47
N ASN A 221 10.00 2.78 5.36
CA ASN A 221 11.17 3.65 5.28
C ASN A 221 12.02 3.57 6.56
N TYR A 222 11.39 3.62 7.73
CA TYR A 222 12.08 3.42 9.01
C TYR A 222 12.81 2.07 9.07
N LEU A 223 12.22 1.02 8.52
CA LEU A 223 12.78 -0.33 8.45
C LEU A 223 13.80 -0.52 7.32
N GLY A 224 14.14 0.52 6.55
CA GLY A 224 15.12 0.48 5.48
C GLY A 224 14.69 -0.38 4.28
N MET A 225 13.43 -0.34 3.90
CA MET A 225 12.91 -0.97 2.68
C MET A 225 12.92 0.03 1.52
N SER A 226 13.16 -0.45 0.29
CA SER A 226 12.92 0.33 -0.93
C SER A 226 11.42 0.32 -1.25
N ILE A 227 10.81 1.49 -1.46
CA ILE A 227 9.36 1.62 -1.56
C ILE A 227 8.97 2.23 -2.89
N CYS A 228 7.94 1.70 -3.53
CA CYS A 228 7.17 2.39 -4.55
C CYS A 228 5.68 2.25 -4.27
N GLY A 229 4.88 3.19 -4.78
CA GLY A 229 3.45 3.22 -4.53
C GLY A 229 2.65 3.53 -5.78
N PHE A 230 1.51 2.83 -5.94
CA PHE A 230 0.52 3.10 -6.98
C PHE A 230 -0.80 3.49 -6.31
N SER A 231 -1.31 4.65 -6.67
CA SER A 231 -2.63 5.10 -6.26
C SER A 231 -3.57 5.07 -7.45
N LEU A 232 -4.62 4.29 -7.34
CA LEU A 232 -5.63 4.17 -8.37
C LEU A 232 -6.71 5.21 -8.12
N VAL A 233 -6.85 6.17 -9.02
CA VAL A 233 -7.89 7.19 -8.96
C VAL A 233 -9.23 6.54 -9.34
N THR A 234 -10.08 6.30 -8.36
CA THR A 234 -11.38 5.64 -8.58
C THR A 234 -12.52 6.61 -8.84
N ASN A 235 -12.37 7.84 -8.37
CA ASN A 235 -13.36 8.91 -8.47
C ASN A 235 -12.68 10.27 -8.35
N LYS A 236 -13.34 11.34 -8.75
CA LYS A 236 -12.97 12.70 -8.32
C LYS A 236 -13.24 12.84 -6.83
N ALA A 237 -12.38 13.54 -6.08
CA ALA A 237 -12.61 13.80 -4.66
C ALA A 237 -13.90 14.64 -4.45
N VAL A 238 -14.46 14.54 -3.24
CA VAL A 238 -15.75 15.18 -2.89
C VAL A 238 -15.77 16.66 -3.22
N GLY A 239 -16.87 17.12 -3.81
CA GLY A 239 -17.09 18.54 -4.16
C GLY A 239 -16.39 19.01 -5.44
N LEU A 240 -15.70 18.13 -6.15
CA LEU A 240 -15.16 18.39 -7.48
C LEU A 240 -16.11 17.97 -8.61
N THR A 241 -17.15 17.19 -8.28
CA THR A 241 -18.26 16.84 -9.17
C THR A 241 -19.57 16.99 -8.40
N SER A 242 -20.71 17.04 -9.11
CA SER A 242 -22.04 17.08 -8.51
C SER A 242 -22.58 15.72 -8.06
N GLU A 243 -21.90 14.63 -8.43
CA GLU A 243 -22.35 13.27 -8.13
C GLU A 243 -21.90 12.83 -6.73
N PRO A 244 -22.80 12.21 -5.93
CA PRO A 244 -22.40 11.67 -4.64
C PRO A 244 -21.48 10.45 -4.82
N LEU A 245 -20.50 10.29 -3.94
CA LEU A 245 -19.63 9.12 -3.93
C LEU A 245 -20.39 7.86 -3.55
N ASN A 246 -20.09 6.77 -4.26
CA ASN A 246 -20.63 5.44 -4.01
C ASN A 246 -19.48 4.43 -3.96
N HIS A 247 -19.37 3.70 -2.85
CA HIS A 247 -18.31 2.70 -2.65
C HIS A 247 -18.32 1.59 -3.72
N THR A 248 -19.50 1.18 -4.18
CA THR A 248 -19.64 0.18 -5.25
C THR A 248 -19.01 0.68 -6.58
N GLU A 249 -19.16 1.97 -6.89
CA GLU A 249 -18.54 2.56 -8.07
C GLU A 249 -17.01 2.64 -7.93
N VAL A 250 -16.54 2.95 -6.73
CA VAL A 250 -15.11 2.91 -6.38
C VAL A 250 -14.52 1.52 -6.67
N GLU A 251 -15.18 0.45 -6.17
CA GLU A 251 -14.74 -0.93 -6.42
C GLU A 251 -14.79 -1.30 -7.91
N ARG A 252 -15.83 -0.88 -8.63
CA ARG A 252 -15.99 -1.16 -10.07
C ARG A 252 -14.86 -0.52 -10.90
N VAL A 253 -14.57 0.75 -10.66
CA VAL A 253 -13.49 1.47 -11.37
C VAL A 253 -12.14 0.89 -11.02
N ALA A 254 -11.93 0.55 -9.73
CA ALA A 254 -10.72 -0.13 -9.28
C ALA A 254 -10.50 -1.45 -10.02
N GLY A 255 -11.54 -2.27 -10.18
CA GLY A 255 -11.47 -3.55 -10.90
C GLY A 255 -11.04 -3.42 -12.37
N ILE A 256 -11.51 -2.38 -13.07
CA ILE A 256 -11.12 -2.13 -14.46
C ILE A 256 -9.64 -1.77 -14.56
N SER A 257 -9.17 -0.87 -13.71
CA SER A 257 -7.77 -0.41 -13.75
C SER A 257 -6.79 -1.41 -13.12
N ALA A 258 -7.28 -2.32 -12.27
CA ALA A 258 -6.51 -3.44 -11.74
C ALA A 258 -5.91 -4.32 -12.85
N GLN A 259 -6.55 -4.38 -14.02
CA GLN A 259 -6.01 -5.12 -15.17
C GLN A 259 -4.65 -4.56 -15.62
N LYS A 260 -4.47 -3.24 -15.66
CA LYS A 260 -3.17 -2.62 -15.98
C LYS A 260 -2.12 -2.94 -14.93
N LEU A 261 -2.48 -2.86 -13.64
CA LEU A 261 -1.57 -3.21 -12.55
C LEU A 261 -1.23 -4.71 -12.51
N SER A 262 -2.14 -5.59 -12.98
CA SER A 262 -1.88 -7.03 -13.06
C SER A 262 -0.82 -7.40 -14.12
N ILE A 263 -0.47 -6.47 -14.99
CA ILE A 263 0.62 -6.61 -15.96
C ILE A 263 1.85 -5.88 -15.45
N LEU A 264 1.69 -4.64 -15.00
CA LEU A 264 2.78 -3.76 -14.62
C LEU A 264 3.52 -4.24 -13.35
N ILE A 265 2.80 -4.67 -12.30
CA ILE A 265 3.42 -5.10 -11.04
C ILE A 265 4.28 -6.36 -11.20
N PRO A 266 3.82 -7.46 -11.85
CA PRO A 266 4.68 -8.61 -12.11
C PRO A 266 5.92 -8.30 -12.96
N GLU A 267 5.82 -7.38 -13.92
CA GLU A 267 6.95 -6.94 -14.72
C GLU A 267 7.95 -6.10 -13.88
N LEU A 268 7.44 -5.23 -13.01
CA LEU A 268 8.28 -4.53 -12.05
C LEU A 268 9.03 -5.50 -11.14
N ILE A 269 8.33 -6.51 -10.58
CA ILE A 269 8.94 -7.54 -9.74
C ILE A 269 10.06 -8.28 -10.46
N ALA A 270 9.93 -8.52 -11.75
CA ALA A 270 10.96 -9.17 -12.55
C ALA A 270 12.25 -8.34 -12.70
N ARG A 271 12.14 -7.01 -12.60
CA ARG A 271 13.25 -6.06 -12.86
C ARG A 271 13.92 -5.49 -11.62
N ILE A 272 13.41 -5.81 -10.41
CA ILE A 272 13.94 -5.31 -9.13
C ILE A 272 14.60 -6.38 -8.29
#